data_63fdcb217b03ab8aba1d55a74c2e920c
#
_entry.id   63fdcb217b03ab8aba1d55a74c2e920c
#
_cell.length_a   1.000
_cell.length_b   1.000
_cell.length_c   1.000
_cell.angle_alpha   90.00
_cell.angle_beta   90.00
_cell.angle_gamma   90.00
#
_symmetry.space_group_name_H-M   'P 1'
#
loop_
_entity.id
_entity.type
_entity.pdbx_description
1 polymer ?
#
loop_
_entity_poly.entity_id
_entity_poly.type
_entity_poly.pdbx_seq_one_letter_code
_entity_poly.pdbx_strand_id
1 'polypeptide(L)'
;MACAVTALPILMLFMNKLGVLRQPLGQRVLRYASLDDIAIWAVLAVIVLDFDGLLQQLAFVVLFILSARLMRRFMPKLALSDRWSVSLIWLTVIALAADWSGLHYMVGAFLAGAAMDRSWFDEEQVDRLREMVLLVLMPVFFLSTGLKTQWTLGGSAVILVAIALLVAAVFGKWLGVKAASFILSWS
;
A
#
# COMPACT_ATOMS: atom_id res chain seq x y z
N MET A 1 10.75 11.25 -3.35
CA MET A 1 10.17 10.10 -2.65
C MET A 1 9.27 9.24 -3.55
N ALA A 2 8.32 9.79 -4.28
CA ALA A 2 7.40 9.00 -5.14
C ALA A 2 8.10 8.05 -6.13
N CYS A 3 9.27 8.40 -6.64
CA CYS A 3 10.03 7.58 -7.60
C CYS A 3 10.70 6.33 -6.98
N ALA A 4 10.80 6.23 -5.66
CA ALA A 4 11.39 5.09 -4.96
C ALA A 4 10.37 3.98 -4.67
N VAL A 5 9.08 4.30 -4.68
CA VAL A 5 7.99 3.40 -4.31
C VAL A 5 7.73 2.38 -5.41
N THR A 6 7.69 1.11 -5.05
CA THR A 6 7.24 0.06 -5.96
C THR A 6 5.72 -0.06 -5.84
N ALA A 7 4.99 0.22 -6.92
CA ALA A 7 3.54 0.08 -6.93
C ALA A 7 3.16 -1.41 -6.75
N LEU A 8 2.82 -1.79 -5.54
CA LEU A 8 2.48 -3.17 -5.13
C LEU A 8 1.42 -3.81 -6.04
N PRO A 9 0.35 -3.09 -6.48
CA PRO A 9 -0.63 -3.66 -7.38
C PRO A 9 -0.07 -4.02 -8.76
N ILE A 10 0.81 -3.19 -9.34
CA ILE A 10 1.45 -3.47 -10.63
C ILE A 10 2.38 -4.68 -10.50
N LEU A 11 3.15 -4.74 -9.41
CA LEU A 11 4.02 -5.87 -9.10
C LEU A 11 3.20 -7.16 -9.02
N MET A 12 2.06 -7.16 -8.31
CA MET A 12 1.16 -8.31 -8.22
C MET A 12 0.63 -8.72 -9.60
N LEU A 13 0.24 -7.76 -10.44
CA LEU A 13 -0.24 -8.03 -11.80
C LEU A 13 0.82 -8.74 -12.65
N PHE A 14 2.06 -8.25 -12.63
CA PHE A 14 3.18 -8.88 -13.35
C PHE A 14 3.48 -10.28 -12.82
N MET A 15 3.54 -10.44 -11.50
CA MET A 15 3.82 -11.74 -10.88
C MET A 15 2.72 -12.76 -11.13
N ASN A 16 1.46 -12.30 -11.20
CA ASN A 16 0.33 -13.16 -11.58
C ASN A 16 0.44 -13.62 -13.03
N LYS A 17 0.74 -12.69 -13.95
CA LYS A 17 0.93 -13.01 -15.38
C LYS A 17 2.12 -13.94 -15.63
N LEU A 18 3.18 -13.83 -14.83
CA LEU A 18 4.36 -14.70 -14.91
C LEU A 18 4.18 -16.05 -14.17
N GLY A 19 3.05 -16.25 -13.47
CA GLY A 19 2.79 -17.47 -12.72
C GLY A 19 3.66 -17.65 -11.47
N VAL A 20 4.40 -16.61 -11.04
CA VAL A 20 5.33 -16.68 -9.90
C VAL A 20 4.73 -16.16 -8.60
N LEU A 21 3.51 -15.60 -8.64
CA LEU A 21 2.85 -14.99 -7.49
C LEU A 21 2.73 -15.93 -6.29
N ARG A 22 2.38 -17.20 -6.54
CA ARG A 22 2.21 -18.23 -5.50
C ARG A 22 3.51 -19.00 -5.15
N GLN A 23 4.59 -18.74 -5.88
CA GLN A 23 5.88 -19.38 -5.62
C GLN A 23 6.59 -18.73 -4.41
N PRO A 24 7.51 -19.44 -3.74
CA PRO A 24 8.24 -18.91 -2.59
C PRO A 24 9.00 -17.62 -2.91
N LEU A 25 9.54 -17.50 -4.12
CA LEU A 25 10.19 -16.27 -4.61
C LEU A 25 9.20 -15.10 -4.66
N GLY A 26 8.03 -15.32 -5.27
CA GLY A 26 6.98 -14.32 -5.36
C GLY A 26 6.51 -13.82 -4.01
N GLN A 27 6.30 -14.72 -3.07
CA GLN A 27 5.89 -14.37 -1.71
C GLN A 27 6.97 -13.57 -0.96
N ARG A 28 8.25 -13.85 -1.18
CA ARG A 28 9.35 -13.06 -0.60
C ARG A 28 9.37 -11.64 -1.17
N VAL A 29 9.26 -11.50 -2.49
CA VAL A 29 9.24 -10.20 -3.16
C VAL A 29 8.06 -9.35 -2.68
N LEU A 30 6.87 -9.95 -2.52
CA LEU A 30 5.70 -9.25 -1.98
C LEU A 30 5.91 -8.79 -0.53
N ARG A 31 6.53 -9.60 0.31
CA ARG A 31 6.85 -9.20 1.70
C ARG A 31 7.79 -8.01 1.73
N TYR A 32 8.85 -8.00 0.92
CA TYR A 32 9.78 -6.87 0.86
C TYR A 32 9.12 -5.62 0.30
N ALA A 33 8.29 -5.74 -0.75
CA ALA A 33 7.54 -4.62 -1.29
C ALA A 33 6.56 -4.03 -0.27
N SER A 34 5.88 -4.87 0.51
CA SER A 34 4.99 -4.41 1.59
C SER A 34 5.74 -3.71 2.72
N LEU A 35 6.94 -4.19 3.08
CA LEU A 35 7.79 -3.52 4.07
C LEU A 35 8.30 -2.17 3.58
N ASP A 36 8.62 -2.05 2.28
CA ASP A 36 9.02 -0.81 1.64
C ASP A 36 7.88 0.22 1.71
N ASP A 37 6.65 -0.19 1.39
CA ASP A 37 5.46 0.65 1.52
C ASP A 37 5.24 1.12 2.98
N ILE A 38 5.36 0.21 3.97
CA ILE A 38 5.25 0.56 5.39
C ILE A 38 6.32 1.58 5.78
N ALA A 39 7.57 1.38 5.36
CA ALA A 39 8.66 2.28 5.67
C ALA A 39 8.42 3.68 5.09
N ILE A 40 7.95 3.75 3.84
CA ILE A 40 7.66 5.02 3.17
C ILE A 40 6.50 5.75 3.86
N TRP A 41 5.42 5.04 4.22
CA TRP A 41 4.31 5.61 4.95
C TRP A 41 4.71 6.08 6.34
N ALA A 42 5.60 5.34 7.03
CA ALA A 42 6.15 5.76 8.32
C ALA A 42 6.97 7.05 8.19
N VAL A 43 7.84 7.13 7.18
CA VAL A 43 8.62 8.35 6.91
C VAL A 43 7.71 9.52 6.54
N LEU A 44 6.69 9.29 5.71
CA LEU A 44 5.71 10.31 5.35
C LEU A 44 4.96 10.81 6.59
N ALA A 45 4.52 9.90 7.44
CA ALA A 45 3.86 10.26 8.71
C ALA A 45 4.75 11.15 9.59
N VAL A 46 6.07 10.85 9.67
CA VAL A 46 7.02 11.68 10.43
C VAL A 46 7.21 13.05 9.79
N ILE A 47 7.24 13.15 8.45
CA ILE A 47 7.41 14.44 7.74
C ILE A 47 6.16 15.32 7.86
N VAL A 48 4.98 14.72 7.88
CA VAL A 48 3.68 15.40 7.97
C VAL A 48 3.26 15.62 9.43
N LEU A 49 4.07 15.19 10.41
CA LEU A 49 3.83 15.46 11.82
C LEU A 49 3.68 16.98 12.04
N ASP A 50 2.43 17.40 12.14
CA ASP A 50 2.07 18.74 12.57
C ASP A 50 1.94 18.72 14.09
N PHE A 51 2.73 19.55 14.79
CA PHE A 51 2.71 19.60 16.26
C PHE A 51 1.34 20.00 16.78
N ASP A 52 0.57 20.78 16.02
CA ASP A 52 -0.80 21.16 16.35
C ASP A 52 -1.79 19.99 16.23
N GLY A 53 -1.51 19.00 15.37
CA GLY A 53 -2.31 17.79 15.16
C GLY A 53 -1.83 16.54 15.93
N LEU A 54 -0.72 16.64 16.66
CA LEU A 54 -0.08 15.47 17.29
C LEU A 54 -1.02 14.70 18.22
N LEU A 55 -1.87 15.40 18.98
CA LEU A 55 -2.83 14.78 19.89
C LEU A 55 -3.89 13.97 19.11
N GLN A 56 -4.36 14.47 17.96
CA GLN A 56 -5.33 13.79 17.10
C GLN A 56 -4.72 12.54 16.45
N GLN A 57 -3.46 12.64 16.01
CA GLN A 57 -2.72 11.53 15.44
C GLN A 57 -2.44 10.43 16.47
N LEU A 58 -2.06 10.80 17.70
CA LEU A 58 -1.90 9.85 18.80
C LEU A 58 -3.25 9.19 19.17
N ALA A 59 -4.32 9.98 19.24
CA ALA A 59 -5.66 9.44 19.46
C ALA A 59 -6.06 8.44 18.38
N PHE A 60 -5.79 8.74 17.09
CA PHE A 60 -6.02 7.82 15.99
C PHE A 60 -5.25 6.51 16.16
N VAL A 61 -3.96 6.57 16.49
CA VAL A 61 -3.12 5.37 16.69
C VAL A 61 -3.67 4.51 17.83
N VAL A 62 -4.04 5.11 18.95
CA VAL A 62 -4.63 4.39 20.08
C VAL A 62 -5.96 3.75 19.70
N LEU A 63 -6.87 4.50 19.07
CA LEU A 63 -8.15 4.01 18.58
C LEU A 63 -7.98 2.89 17.55
N PHE A 64 -7.02 3.04 16.63
CA PHE A 64 -6.70 2.00 15.65
C PHE A 64 -6.25 0.71 16.33
N ILE A 65 -5.32 0.77 17.30
CA ILE A 65 -4.83 -0.40 18.03
C ILE A 65 -5.97 -1.08 18.80
N LEU A 66 -6.83 -0.30 19.46
CA LEU A 66 -7.98 -0.82 20.19
C LEU A 66 -8.99 -1.49 19.24
N SER A 67 -9.33 -0.82 18.14
CA SER A 67 -10.26 -1.36 17.14
C SER A 67 -9.72 -2.62 16.47
N ALA A 68 -8.42 -2.67 16.14
CA ALA A 68 -7.78 -3.84 15.56
C ALA A 68 -7.78 -5.04 16.52
N ARG A 69 -7.53 -4.81 17.82
CA ARG A 69 -7.65 -5.86 18.85
C ARG A 69 -9.09 -6.35 18.98
N LEU A 70 -10.04 -5.42 18.94
CA LEU A 70 -11.46 -5.73 19.00
C LEU A 70 -11.87 -6.58 17.79
N MET A 71 -11.47 -6.18 16.58
CA MET A 71 -11.73 -6.92 15.34
C MET A 71 -11.17 -8.35 15.40
N ARG A 72 -9.93 -8.52 15.85
CA ARG A 72 -9.32 -9.84 16.02
C ARG A 72 -10.10 -10.74 16.99
N ARG A 73 -10.76 -10.16 18.00
CA ARG A 73 -11.54 -10.91 18.99
C ARG A 73 -12.95 -11.26 18.48
N PHE A 74 -13.57 -10.40 17.66
CA PHE A 74 -14.94 -10.56 17.18
C PHE A 74 -15.03 -11.29 15.85
N MET A 75 -14.08 -11.10 14.94
CA MET A 75 -14.11 -11.69 13.60
C MET A 75 -14.29 -13.23 13.60
N PRO A 76 -13.60 -14.01 14.44
CA PRO A 76 -13.77 -15.47 14.43
C PRO A 76 -15.18 -15.93 14.84
N LYS A 77 -15.95 -15.07 15.54
CA LYS A 77 -17.31 -15.35 16.03
C LYS A 77 -18.39 -15.06 14.99
N LEU A 78 -18.06 -14.30 13.94
CA LEU A 78 -19.01 -13.95 12.89
C LEU A 78 -19.12 -15.07 11.85
N ALA A 79 -20.28 -15.16 11.21
CA ALA A 79 -20.48 -16.01 10.05
C ALA A 79 -19.52 -15.59 8.91
N LEU A 80 -19.07 -16.55 8.11
CA LEU A 80 -18.12 -16.29 7.01
C LEU A 80 -18.63 -15.25 6.01
N SER A 81 -19.95 -15.25 5.74
CA SER A 81 -20.62 -14.27 4.88
C SER A 81 -20.49 -12.83 5.38
N ASP A 82 -20.55 -12.64 6.70
CA ASP A 82 -20.59 -11.31 7.30
C ASP A 82 -19.21 -10.71 7.53
N ARG A 83 -18.19 -11.58 7.68
CA ARG A 83 -16.80 -11.14 7.90
C ARG A 83 -16.31 -10.21 6.82
N TRP A 84 -16.70 -10.47 5.57
CA TRP A 84 -16.31 -9.66 4.43
C TRP A 84 -16.87 -8.24 4.53
N SER A 85 -18.18 -8.14 4.73
CA SER A 85 -18.87 -6.84 4.84
C SER A 85 -18.37 -6.04 6.05
N VAL A 86 -18.19 -6.69 7.20
CA VAL A 86 -17.68 -6.05 8.41
C VAL A 86 -16.23 -5.55 8.21
N SER A 87 -15.38 -6.33 7.51
CA SER A 87 -14.01 -5.92 7.21
C SER A 87 -13.93 -4.70 6.31
N LEU A 88 -14.78 -4.62 5.27
CA LEU A 88 -14.83 -3.48 4.37
C LEU A 88 -15.34 -2.22 5.08
N ILE A 89 -16.39 -2.35 5.91
CA ILE A 89 -16.90 -1.25 6.73
C ILE A 89 -15.80 -0.76 7.68
N TRP A 90 -15.15 -1.67 8.39
CA TRP A 90 -14.06 -1.30 9.30
C TRP A 90 -12.91 -0.62 8.59
N LEU A 91 -12.48 -1.12 7.42
CA LEU A 91 -11.45 -0.49 6.59
C LEU A 91 -11.83 0.95 6.22
N THR A 92 -13.09 1.16 5.80
CA THR A 92 -13.59 2.49 5.44
C THR A 92 -13.61 3.43 6.64
N VAL A 93 -14.07 2.95 7.80
CA VAL A 93 -14.10 3.74 9.04
C VAL A 93 -12.69 4.15 9.48
N ILE A 94 -11.72 3.23 9.42
CA ILE A 94 -10.33 3.56 9.77
C ILE A 94 -9.70 4.52 8.76
N ALA A 95 -10.01 4.38 7.46
CA ALA A 95 -9.56 5.32 6.45
C ALA A 95 -10.09 6.74 6.71
N LEU A 96 -11.38 6.88 7.02
CA LEU A 96 -12.00 8.16 7.37
C LEU A 96 -11.44 8.73 8.68
N ALA A 97 -11.22 7.89 9.70
CA ALA A 97 -10.64 8.32 10.97
C ALA A 97 -9.19 8.82 10.80
N ALA A 98 -8.41 8.21 9.91
CA ALA A 98 -7.07 8.69 9.56
C ALA A 98 -7.13 10.06 8.90
N ASP A 99 -8.03 10.25 7.94
CA ASP A 99 -8.20 11.53 7.24
C ASP A 99 -8.61 12.64 8.22
N TRP A 100 -9.54 12.34 9.12
CA TRP A 100 -9.97 13.28 10.15
C TRP A 100 -8.85 13.64 11.16
N SER A 101 -7.90 12.74 11.39
CA SER A 101 -6.74 12.99 12.25
C SER A 101 -5.59 13.76 11.57
N GLY A 102 -5.79 14.22 10.33
CA GLY A 102 -4.76 14.90 9.52
C GLY A 102 -3.80 13.94 8.82
N LEU A 103 -3.98 12.64 8.96
CA LEU A 103 -3.29 11.65 8.14
C LEU A 103 -4.08 11.42 6.84
N HIS A 104 -3.38 11.07 5.78
CA HIS A 104 -4.06 10.76 4.53
C HIS A 104 -4.88 9.45 4.65
N TYR A 105 -6.12 9.42 4.12
CA TYR A 105 -7.00 8.23 4.19
C TYR A 105 -6.36 6.93 3.69
N MET A 106 -5.42 7.01 2.74
CA MET A 106 -4.68 5.84 2.26
C MET A 106 -3.87 5.16 3.37
N VAL A 107 -3.31 5.94 4.32
CA VAL A 107 -2.57 5.41 5.48
C VAL A 107 -3.51 4.57 6.34
N GLY A 108 -4.70 5.10 6.64
CA GLY A 108 -5.71 4.39 7.41
C GLY A 108 -6.17 3.09 6.73
N ALA A 109 -6.48 3.16 5.43
CA ALA A 109 -6.88 1.99 4.66
C ALA A 109 -5.78 0.92 4.62
N PHE A 110 -4.53 1.33 4.43
CA PHE A 110 -3.38 0.43 4.43
C PHE A 110 -3.18 -0.24 5.79
N LEU A 111 -3.20 0.52 6.87
CA LEU A 111 -3.08 -0.01 8.24
C LEU A 111 -4.22 -0.98 8.56
N ALA A 112 -5.45 -0.66 8.17
CA ALA A 112 -6.59 -1.55 8.35
C ALA A 112 -6.38 -2.86 7.58
N GLY A 113 -6.00 -2.80 6.31
CA GLY A 113 -5.70 -3.98 5.50
C GLY A 113 -4.57 -4.84 6.08
N ALA A 114 -3.48 -4.21 6.55
CA ALA A 114 -2.34 -4.89 7.18
C ALA A 114 -2.70 -5.56 8.52
N ALA A 115 -3.70 -5.04 9.24
CA ALA A 115 -4.17 -5.61 10.50
C ALA A 115 -5.15 -6.78 10.33
N MET A 116 -5.71 -6.98 9.12
CA MET A 116 -6.59 -8.09 8.81
C MET A 116 -5.83 -9.42 8.78
N ASP A 117 -6.44 -10.46 9.33
CA ASP A 117 -5.88 -11.79 9.28
C ASP A 117 -6.45 -12.56 8.07
N ARG A 118 -5.56 -13.21 7.33
CA ARG A 118 -5.96 -14.01 6.15
C ARG A 118 -6.93 -15.15 6.52
N SER A 119 -6.84 -15.68 7.73
CA SER A 119 -7.70 -16.75 8.23
C SER A 119 -9.19 -16.34 8.37
N TRP A 120 -9.50 -15.05 8.29
CA TRP A 120 -10.88 -14.57 8.37
C TRP A 120 -11.66 -14.77 7.07
N PHE A 121 -10.96 -14.95 5.97
CA PHE A 121 -11.54 -14.96 4.62
C PHE A 121 -11.31 -16.30 3.93
N ASP A 122 -12.24 -16.64 3.07
CA ASP A 122 -12.07 -17.72 2.12
C ASP A 122 -11.10 -17.30 1.00
N GLU A 123 -10.22 -18.22 0.58
CA GLU A 123 -9.21 -17.94 -0.46
C GLU A 123 -9.86 -17.53 -1.78
N GLU A 124 -10.99 -18.14 -2.13
CA GLU A 124 -11.72 -17.83 -3.36
C GLU A 124 -12.26 -16.39 -3.36
N GLN A 125 -12.77 -15.92 -2.22
CA GLN A 125 -13.27 -14.54 -2.08
C GLN A 125 -12.12 -13.51 -2.17
N VAL A 126 -10.98 -13.81 -1.58
CA VAL A 126 -9.77 -12.95 -1.67
C VAL A 126 -9.26 -12.87 -3.10
N ASP A 127 -9.25 -14.00 -3.83
CA ASP A 127 -8.81 -14.04 -5.22
C ASP A 127 -9.77 -13.27 -6.13
N ARG A 128 -11.09 -13.40 -5.94
CA ARG A 128 -12.10 -12.61 -6.67
C ARG A 128 -11.94 -11.09 -6.44
N LEU A 129 -11.71 -10.67 -5.19
CA LEU A 129 -11.43 -9.25 -4.91
C LEU A 129 -10.16 -8.80 -5.61
N ARG A 130 -9.10 -9.60 -5.56
CA ARG A 130 -7.84 -9.30 -6.23
C ARG A 130 -8.05 -9.12 -7.73
N GLU A 131 -8.77 -10.00 -8.38
CA GLU A 131 -9.11 -9.89 -9.79
C GLU A 131 -9.92 -8.62 -10.08
N MET A 132 -10.93 -8.32 -9.28
CA MET A 132 -11.73 -7.11 -9.43
C MET A 132 -10.87 -5.84 -9.28
N VAL A 133 -9.98 -5.81 -8.29
CA VAL A 133 -9.04 -4.69 -8.09
C VAL A 133 -8.12 -4.54 -9.30
N LEU A 134 -7.52 -5.64 -9.78
CA LEU A 134 -6.55 -5.61 -10.87
C LEU A 134 -7.17 -5.33 -12.23
N LEU A 135 -8.37 -5.84 -12.50
CA LEU A 135 -9.01 -5.73 -13.81
C LEU A 135 -9.91 -4.50 -13.95
N VAL A 136 -10.46 -4.00 -12.86
CA VAL A 136 -11.43 -2.89 -12.89
C VAL A 136 -10.88 -1.65 -12.20
N LEU A 137 -10.55 -1.75 -10.91
CA LEU A 137 -10.18 -0.57 -10.12
C LEU A 137 -8.84 0.03 -10.56
N MET A 138 -7.86 -0.79 -10.88
CA MET A 138 -6.56 -0.28 -11.33
C MET A 138 -6.63 0.47 -12.66
N PRO A 139 -7.23 -0.06 -13.75
CA PRO A 139 -7.37 0.70 -14.99
C PRO A 139 -8.13 2.01 -14.79
N VAL A 140 -9.21 2.02 -14.01
CA VAL A 140 -9.97 3.23 -13.68
C VAL A 140 -9.11 4.25 -12.93
N PHE A 141 -8.32 3.80 -11.95
CA PHE A 141 -7.40 4.66 -11.21
C PHE A 141 -6.34 5.28 -12.11
N PHE A 142 -5.68 4.48 -12.95
CA PHE A 142 -4.65 4.99 -13.86
C PHE A 142 -5.23 5.93 -14.92
N LEU A 143 -6.40 5.60 -15.47
CA LEU A 143 -7.10 6.45 -16.41
C LEU A 143 -7.46 7.80 -15.75
N SER A 144 -8.06 7.78 -14.57
CA SER A 144 -8.40 8.99 -13.82
C SER A 144 -7.18 9.85 -13.51
N THR A 145 -6.07 9.23 -13.09
CA THR A 145 -4.83 9.93 -12.80
C THR A 145 -4.20 10.51 -14.08
N GLY A 146 -4.21 9.75 -15.17
CA GLY A 146 -3.70 10.19 -16.47
C GLY A 146 -4.49 11.38 -17.03
N LEU A 147 -5.82 11.37 -16.89
CA LEU A 147 -6.68 12.44 -17.33
C LEU A 147 -6.51 13.74 -16.51
N LYS A 148 -6.14 13.62 -15.23
CA LYS A 148 -5.86 14.77 -14.35
C LYS A 148 -4.45 15.36 -14.61
N THR A 149 -3.58 14.64 -15.30
CA THR A 149 -2.22 15.09 -15.58
C THR A 149 -2.24 16.11 -16.72
N GLN A 150 -1.82 17.32 -16.44
CA GLN A 150 -1.74 18.40 -17.41
C GLN A 150 -0.38 18.36 -18.14
N TRP A 151 -0.34 17.73 -19.29
CA TRP A 151 0.89 17.52 -20.07
C TRP A 151 1.43 18.81 -20.70
N THR A 152 0.59 19.84 -20.84
CA THR A 152 0.91 21.09 -21.54
C THR A 152 1.58 22.15 -20.69
N LEU A 153 1.53 22.06 -19.37
CA LEU A 153 1.98 23.14 -18.47
C LEU A 153 3.50 23.22 -18.28
N GLY A 154 4.28 22.26 -18.78
CA GLY A 154 5.68 22.14 -18.38
C GLY A 154 6.72 22.33 -19.48
N GLY A 155 6.34 22.40 -20.74
CA GLY A 155 7.30 22.51 -21.85
C GLY A 155 8.35 21.37 -21.88
N SER A 156 9.38 21.54 -22.69
CA SER A 156 10.47 20.56 -22.85
C SER A 156 11.30 20.33 -21.59
N ALA A 157 11.38 21.31 -20.70
CA ALA A 157 12.13 21.21 -19.44
C ALA A 157 11.53 20.17 -18.48
N VAL A 158 10.20 20.06 -18.40
CA VAL A 158 9.53 19.08 -17.54
C VAL A 158 9.72 17.66 -18.05
N ILE A 159 9.72 17.48 -19.37
CA ILE A 159 10.00 16.17 -19.98
C ILE A 159 11.42 15.73 -19.65
N LEU A 160 12.39 16.62 -19.73
CA LEU A 160 13.80 16.32 -19.43
C LEU A 160 13.98 15.96 -17.95
N VAL A 161 13.35 16.71 -17.05
CA VAL A 161 13.34 16.40 -15.60
C VAL A 161 12.66 15.06 -15.33
N ALA A 162 11.54 14.76 -15.97
CA ALA A 162 10.84 13.49 -15.82
C ALA A 162 11.70 12.29 -16.27
N ILE A 163 12.40 12.42 -17.39
CA ILE A 163 13.35 11.41 -17.88
C ILE A 163 14.51 11.24 -16.91
N ALA A 164 15.10 12.34 -16.43
CA ALA A 164 16.19 12.29 -15.46
C ALA A 164 15.77 11.61 -14.14
N LEU A 165 14.56 11.91 -13.63
CA LEU A 165 14.00 11.25 -12.45
C LEU A 165 13.74 9.77 -12.70
N LEU A 166 13.22 9.39 -13.87
CA LEU A 166 13.00 8.00 -14.23
C LEU A 166 14.32 7.22 -14.25
N VAL A 167 15.35 7.78 -14.90
CA VAL A 167 16.68 7.17 -14.96
C VAL A 167 17.27 7.04 -13.54
N ALA A 168 17.20 8.10 -12.73
CA ALA A 168 17.68 8.09 -11.35
C ALA A 168 16.94 7.02 -10.50
N ALA A 169 15.62 6.87 -10.68
CA ALA A 169 14.83 5.87 -9.97
C ALA A 169 15.24 4.42 -10.35
N VAL A 170 15.44 4.16 -11.64
CA VAL A 170 15.87 2.83 -12.13
C VAL A 170 17.26 2.50 -11.62
N PHE A 171 18.22 3.42 -11.80
CA PHE A 171 19.60 3.19 -11.34
C PHE A 171 19.69 3.11 -9.82
N GLY A 172 18.95 3.93 -9.08
CA GLY A 172 18.90 3.89 -7.61
C GLY A 172 18.40 2.54 -7.09
N LYS A 173 17.33 1.99 -7.67
CA LYS A 173 16.83 0.66 -7.32
C LYS A 173 17.81 -0.44 -7.67
N TRP A 174 18.43 -0.37 -8.84
CA TRP A 174 19.38 -1.37 -9.28
C TRP A 174 20.64 -1.39 -8.38
N LEU A 175 21.18 -0.20 -8.06
CA LEU A 175 22.31 -0.06 -7.13
C LEU A 175 21.93 -0.51 -5.71
N GLY A 176 20.75 -0.15 -5.22
CA GLY A 176 20.25 -0.57 -3.90
C GLY A 176 20.14 -2.08 -3.77
N VAL A 177 19.59 -2.76 -4.79
CA VAL A 177 19.49 -4.22 -4.80
C VAL A 177 20.87 -4.87 -4.87
N LYS A 178 21.80 -4.34 -5.68
CA LYS A 178 23.19 -4.84 -5.73
C LYS A 178 23.92 -4.65 -4.41
N ALA A 179 23.80 -3.47 -3.79
CA ALA A 179 24.43 -3.20 -2.50
C ALA A 179 23.87 -4.13 -1.40
N ALA A 180 22.55 -4.31 -1.34
CA ALA A 180 21.92 -5.22 -0.40
C ALA A 180 22.36 -6.68 -0.62
N SER A 181 22.42 -7.12 -1.88
CA SER A 181 22.91 -8.46 -2.24
C SER A 181 24.37 -8.67 -1.83
N PHE A 182 25.21 -7.66 -2.00
CA PHE A 182 26.61 -7.72 -1.59
C PHE A 182 26.74 -7.82 -0.06
N ILE A 183 25.99 -7.02 0.69
CA ILE A 183 26.00 -7.03 2.17
C ILE A 183 25.48 -8.36 2.71
N LEU A 184 24.39 -8.90 2.12
CA LEU A 184 23.78 -10.16 2.57
C LEU A 184 24.56 -11.42 2.12
N SER A 185 25.37 -11.32 1.07
CA SER A 185 26.24 -12.44 0.66
C SER A 185 27.49 -12.59 1.54
N TRP A 186 27.76 -11.63 2.41
CA TRP A 186 28.86 -11.68 3.39
C TRP A 186 28.44 -12.22 4.77
N SER A 187 27.15 -12.52 4.98
CA SER A 187 26.63 -13.19 6.19
C SER A 187 26.22 -14.62 5.90
#